data_4243964b04102c9da0122ea4a71f001e
#
_entry.id   4243964b04102c9da0122ea4a71f001e
#
_cell.length_a   1.000
_cell.length_b   1.000
_cell.length_c   1.000
_cell.angle_alpha   90.00
_cell.angle_beta   90.00
_cell.angle_gamma   90.00
#
_symmetry.space_group_name_H-M   'P 1'
#
loop_
_entity.id
_entity.type
_entity.pdbx_description
1 polymer ?
#
loop_
_entity_poly.entity_id
_entity_poly.type
_entity_poly.pdbx_seq_one_letter_code
_entity_poly.pdbx_strand_id
1 'polypeptide(L)'
;SMPDETTSSPQITPDHYPANAPPEPISAEKLALKRRYPTSFDLRARAKRRLPNFAFEYIDGGAGAADTGINRNWAALDAVEMLPRYGNVIAPPPTDIELFGQPYSAPIGIAPIGGPGTGFPGAETYFARAAQAAKIPYTLGMLSAITIEQAAQIAPDVLWLQLYRFARNEHKIGLDLVRRAGDAGVKVLMLTCDTPVRTTRPRETKSGIVNPFKLTNRLRMDALSSLPWFLSLMRNGIPRFVNLRPYMDTDPSMEAAAK
;
A
#
# COMPACT_ATOMS: atom_id res chain seq x y z
N SER A 1 5.47 43.89 16.96
CA SER A 1 4.41 44.02 15.97
C SER A 1 4.54 42.86 15.00
N MET A 2 3.63 41.89 15.12
CA MET A 2 3.48 40.78 14.13
C MET A 2 2.70 41.31 12.94
N PRO A 3 3.05 40.94 11.70
CA PRO A 3 2.22 41.27 10.55
C PRO A 3 0.97 40.37 10.53
N ASP A 4 -0.16 41.03 10.34
CA ASP A 4 -1.49 40.43 10.20
C ASP A 4 -1.59 39.76 8.82
N GLU A 5 -1.35 38.45 8.75
CA GLU A 5 -1.61 37.64 7.55
C GLU A 5 -3.10 37.25 7.51
N THR A 6 -3.92 38.20 7.03
CA THR A 6 -5.25 37.84 6.54
C THR A 6 -5.11 37.04 5.26
N THR A 7 -4.95 35.73 5.40
CA THR A 7 -5.12 34.78 4.30
C THR A 7 -6.57 34.81 3.85
N SER A 8 -6.85 35.57 2.79
CA SER A 8 -8.13 35.51 2.11
C SER A 8 -8.34 34.09 1.59
N SER A 9 -9.31 33.39 2.16
CA SER A 9 -9.79 32.12 1.61
C SER A 9 -10.19 32.37 0.15
N PRO A 10 -9.78 31.50 -0.79
CA PRO A 10 -10.19 31.63 -2.19
C PRO A 10 -11.72 31.64 -2.26
N GLN A 11 -12.28 32.69 -2.80
CA GLN A 11 -13.73 32.77 -3.08
C GLN A 11 -14.02 31.77 -4.21
N ILE A 12 -14.60 30.61 -3.88
CA ILE A 12 -15.08 29.64 -4.86
C ILE A 12 -16.38 30.24 -5.44
N THR A 13 -16.30 30.69 -6.67
CA THR A 13 -17.48 31.16 -7.39
C THR A 13 -18.35 29.96 -7.82
N PRO A 14 -19.70 30.08 -7.74
CA PRO A 14 -20.63 29.01 -8.07
C PRO A 14 -20.52 28.46 -9.49
N ASP A 15 -19.95 29.21 -10.41
CA ASP A 15 -19.84 28.86 -11.84
C ASP A 15 -18.75 27.83 -12.16
N HIS A 16 -17.97 27.39 -11.17
CA HIS A 16 -16.86 26.43 -11.38
C HIS A 16 -17.25 24.94 -11.22
N TYR A 17 -18.51 24.67 -10.88
CA TYR A 17 -18.95 23.27 -10.80
C TYR A 17 -19.68 22.90 -12.10
N PRO A 18 -19.14 21.97 -12.89
CA PRO A 18 -19.87 21.46 -14.05
C PRO A 18 -21.22 20.90 -13.58
N ALA A 19 -22.28 21.30 -14.27
CA ALA A 19 -23.64 20.79 -14.01
C ALA A 19 -23.58 19.25 -13.89
N ASN A 20 -24.04 18.74 -12.77
CA ASN A 20 -23.96 17.35 -12.36
C ASN A 20 -24.36 16.37 -13.49
N ALA A 21 -23.39 15.75 -14.10
CA ALA A 21 -23.66 14.44 -14.68
C ALA A 21 -24.12 13.53 -13.53
N PRO A 22 -25.25 12.85 -13.64
CA PRO A 22 -25.68 11.92 -12.61
C PRO A 22 -24.55 10.92 -12.37
N PRO A 23 -24.25 10.55 -11.12
CA PRO A 23 -23.19 9.59 -10.84
C PRO A 23 -23.44 8.32 -11.63
N GLU A 24 -22.40 7.80 -12.26
CA GLU A 24 -22.52 6.55 -13.03
C GLU A 24 -23.18 5.48 -12.16
N PRO A 25 -24.16 4.74 -12.69
CA PRO A 25 -24.87 3.74 -11.92
C PRO A 25 -23.88 2.69 -11.40
N ILE A 26 -23.89 2.48 -10.09
CA ILE A 26 -23.05 1.46 -9.45
C ILE A 26 -23.48 0.11 -9.98
N SER A 27 -22.55 -0.67 -10.56
CA SER A 27 -22.87 -2.01 -11.09
C SER A 27 -23.46 -2.90 -9.99
N ALA A 28 -24.34 -3.83 -10.38
CA ALA A 28 -24.97 -4.76 -9.44
C ALA A 28 -23.94 -5.54 -8.61
N GLU A 29 -22.80 -5.89 -9.20
CA GLU A 29 -21.70 -6.57 -8.53
C GLU A 29 -21.07 -5.68 -7.44
N LYS A 30 -20.75 -4.42 -7.76
CA LYS A 30 -20.22 -3.45 -6.78
C LYS A 30 -21.22 -3.21 -5.66
N LEU A 31 -22.52 -3.14 -5.97
CA LEU A 31 -23.57 -2.99 -4.97
C LEU A 31 -23.68 -4.20 -4.04
N ALA A 32 -23.60 -5.41 -4.60
CA ALA A 32 -23.59 -6.65 -3.82
C ALA A 32 -22.35 -6.73 -2.91
N LEU A 33 -21.19 -6.33 -3.42
CA LEU A 33 -19.95 -6.27 -2.64
C LEU A 33 -20.06 -5.26 -1.49
N LYS A 34 -20.59 -4.08 -1.75
CA LYS A 34 -20.81 -3.02 -0.74
C LYS A 34 -21.82 -3.46 0.33
N ARG A 35 -22.87 -4.18 -0.05
CA ARG A 35 -23.83 -4.75 0.92
C ARG A 35 -23.20 -5.84 1.79
N ARG A 36 -22.33 -6.65 1.21
CA ARG A 36 -21.65 -7.75 1.91
C ARG A 36 -20.55 -7.29 2.84
N TYR A 37 -19.86 -6.21 2.49
CA TYR A 37 -18.72 -5.64 3.22
C TYR A 37 -18.88 -4.11 3.29
N PRO A 38 -19.80 -3.62 4.12
CA PRO A 38 -20.10 -2.19 4.22
C PRO A 38 -18.92 -1.39 4.79
N THR A 39 -18.03 -2.03 5.56
CA THR A 39 -16.90 -1.39 6.21
C THR A 39 -15.59 -2.15 5.99
N SER A 40 -14.46 -1.50 6.24
CA SER A 40 -13.14 -2.14 6.25
C SER A 40 -13.01 -3.20 7.35
N PHE A 41 -13.76 -3.07 8.45
CA PHE A 41 -13.79 -4.08 9.52
C PHE A 41 -14.40 -5.40 9.05
N ASP A 42 -15.41 -5.36 8.17
CA ASP A 42 -15.99 -6.57 7.56
C ASP A 42 -14.96 -7.28 6.67
N LEU A 43 -14.19 -6.49 5.90
CA LEU A 43 -13.08 -7.02 5.10
C LEU A 43 -11.98 -7.61 5.98
N ARG A 44 -11.62 -6.94 7.09
CA ARG A 44 -10.67 -7.46 8.08
C ARG A 44 -11.15 -8.78 8.69
N ALA A 45 -12.41 -8.86 9.10
CA ALA A 45 -13.00 -10.09 9.63
C ALA A 45 -13.01 -11.23 8.58
N ARG A 46 -13.24 -10.90 7.33
CA ARG A 46 -13.11 -11.84 6.21
C ARG A 46 -11.68 -12.30 6.00
N ALA A 47 -10.72 -11.38 6.01
CA ALA A 47 -9.30 -11.68 5.88
C ALA A 47 -8.84 -12.65 6.97
N LYS A 48 -9.21 -12.40 8.23
CA LYS A 48 -8.89 -13.27 9.37
C LYS A 48 -9.35 -14.73 9.19
N ARG A 49 -10.47 -14.94 8.50
CA ARG A 49 -10.99 -16.31 8.20
C ARG A 49 -10.35 -16.96 6.97
N ARG A 50 -9.72 -16.17 6.11
CA ARG A 50 -9.19 -16.62 4.82
C ARG A 50 -7.68 -16.70 4.73
N LEU A 51 -6.99 -16.03 5.65
CA LEU A 51 -5.54 -16.04 5.69
C LEU A 51 -5.04 -17.03 6.75
N PRO A 52 -3.90 -17.68 6.53
CA PRO A 52 -3.18 -18.35 7.60
C PRO A 52 -2.91 -17.35 8.74
N ASN A 53 -2.84 -17.83 9.96
CA ASN A 53 -2.65 -16.96 11.11
C ASN A 53 -1.39 -16.10 11.00
N PHE A 54 -0.28 -16.66 10.55
CA PHE A 54 0.96 -15.89 10.38
C PHE A 54 0.81 -14.76 9.36
N ALA A 55 0.11 -14.99 8.25
CA ALA A 55 -0.11 -14.01 7.21
C ALA A 55 -1.04 -12.89 7.69
N PHE A 56 -2.08 -13.24 8.44
CA PHE A 56 -2.96 -12.26 9.06
C PHE A 56 -2.23 -11.40 10.09
N GLU A 57 -1.48 -12.02 11.02
CA GLU A 57 -0.74 -11.30 12.07
C GLU A 57 0.37 -10.41 11.50
N TYR A 58 0.97 -10.79 10.37
CA TYR A 58 1.94 -9.97 9.64
C TYR A 58 1.34 -8.65 9.15
N ILE A 59 0.12 -8.69 8.59
CA ILE A 59 -0.53 -7.50 8.02
C ILE A 59 -1.25 -6.69 9.10
N ASP A 60 -1.95 -7.36 10.01
CA ASP A 60 -2.84 -6.76 10.98
C ASP A 60 -2.13 -6.31 12.27
N GLY A 61 -0.95 -6.87 12.55
CA GLY A 61 -0.17 -6.58 13.74
C GLY A 61 0.55 -5.23 13.67
N GLY A 62 0.48 -4.49 14.78
CA GLY A 62 1.19 -3.23 14.96
C GLY A 62 2.54 -3.37 15.66
N ALA A 63 3.24 -2.26 15.78
CA ALA A 63 4.45 -2.13 16.56
C ALA A 63 4.13 -1.83 18.03
N GLY A 64 5.03 -2.29 18.92
CA GLY A 64 4.90 -2.11 20.35
C GLY A 64 3.97 -3.11 21.04
N ALA A 65 3.93 -3.07 22.37
CA ALA A 65 3.03 -3.91 23.14
C ALA A 65 1.56 -3.53 22.89
N ALA A 66 0.69 -4.53 22.76
CA ALA A 66 -0.76 -4.34 22.59
C ALA A 66 -1.16 -3.41 21.41
N ASP A 67 -0.40 -3.41 20.32
CA ASP A 67 -0.68 -2.62 19.11
C ASP A 67 -0.87 -1.10 19.39
N THR A 68 -0.13 -0.56 20.34
CA THR A 68 -0.32 0.82 20.84
C THR A 68 -0.22 1.86 19.73
N GLY A 69 0.65 1.66 18.73
CA GLY A 69 0.79 2.56 17.58
C GLY A 69 -0.48 2.60 16.72
N ILE A 70 -1.10 1.43 16.46
CA ILE A 70 -2.34 1.33 15.70
C ILE A 70 -3.47 2.06 16.46
N ASN A 71 -3.59 1.80 17.77
CA ASN A 71 -4.64 2.40 18.60
C ASN A 71 -4.54 3.93 18.63
N ARG A 72 -3.30 4.48 18.69
CA ARG A 72 -3.08 5.93 18.59
C ARG A 72 -3.49 6.49 17.24
N ASN A 73 -3.17 5.79 16.15
CA ASN A 73 -3.56 6.22 14.81
C ASN A 73 -5.07 6.25 14.65
N TRP A 74 -5.78 5.23 15.15
CA TRP A 74 -7.24 5.22 15.16
C TRP A 74 -7.80 6.38 15.97
N ALA A 75 -7.32 6.58 17.19
CA ALA A 75 -7.78 7.69 18.04
C ALA A 75 -7.53 9.06 17.40
N ALA A 76 -6.41 9.24 16.71
CA ALA A 76 -6.10 10.48 16.00
C ALA A 76 -7.06 10.73 14.82
N LEU A 77 -7.44 9.69 14.08
CA LEU A 77 -8.43 9.81 13.02
C LEU A 77 -9.84 10.06 13.56
N ASP A 78 -10.22 9.39 14.65
CA ASP A 78 -11.52 9.56 15.30
C ASP A 78 -11.69 10.97 15.92
N ALA A 79 -10.58 11.63 16.24
CA ALA A 79 -10.59 13.00 16.76
C ALA A 79 -10.83 14.07 15.67
N VAL A 80 -10.81 13.68 14.39
CA VAL A 80 -11.09 14.62 13.29
C VAL A 80 -12.60 14.73 13.09
N GLU A 81 -13.15 15.89 13.41
CA GLU A 81 -14.57 16.19 13.26
C GLU A 81 -14.82 17.04 12.01
N MET A 82 -15.93 16.76 11.33
CA MET A 82 -16.37 17.54 10.17
C MET A 82 -17.47 18.53 10.64
N LEU A 83 -17.20 19.82 10.47
CA LEU A 83 -18.21 20.86 10.77
C LEU A 83 -19.17 21.02 9.59
N PRO A 84 -20.43 20.56 9.69
CA PRO A 84 -21.38 20.70 8.59
C PRO A 84 -21.84 22.17 8.44
N ARG A 85 -21.94 22.62 7.18
CA ARG A 85 -22.54 23.93 6.86
C ARG A 85 -23.90 23.69 6.20
N TYR A 86 -24.95 23.99 6.92
CA TYR A 86 -26.33 23.85 6.44
C TYR A 86 -26.76 25.05 5.60
N GLY A 87 -27.76 24.86 4.75
CA GLY A 87 -28.37 25.94 3.96
C GLY A 87 -27.64 26.26 2.65
N ASN A 88 -26.53 25.61 2.35
CA ASN A 88 -25.82 25.77 1.07
C ASN A 88 -26.20 24.63 0.13
N VAL A 89 -26.61 24.96 -1.09
CA VAL A 89 -26.73 23.98 -2.17
C VAL A 89 -25.35 23.84 -2.78
N ILE A 90 -24.70 22.72 -2.48
CA ILE A 90 -23.36 22.43 -3.00
C ILE A 90 -23.47 21.19 -3.88
N ALA A 91 -23.05 21.32 -5.14
CA ALA A 91 -22.79 20.14 -5.98
C ALA A 91 -21.62 19.33 -5.35
N PRO A 92 -21.62 17.99 -5.45
CA PRO A 92 -20.48 17.20 -5.00
C PRO A 92 -19.19 17.72 -5.64
N PRO A 93 -18.17 18.08 -4.85
CA PRO A 93 -16.92 18.58 -5.40
C PRO A 93 -16.23 17.48 -6.22
N PRO A 94 -15.49 17.84 -7.28
CA PRO A 94 -14.64 16.90 -7.99
C PRO A 94 -13.61 16.30 -7.01
N THR A 95 -13.29 15.04 -7.19
CA THR A 95 -12.28 14.34 -6.37
C THR A 95 -10.95 14.18 -7.09
N ASP A 96 -10.92 14.53 -8.38
CA ASP A 96 -9.70 14.48 -9.19
C ASP A 96 -8.64 15.45 -8.68
N ILE A 97 -7.38 15.04 -8.79
CA ILE A 97 -6.22 15.81 -8.36
C ILE A 97 -5.06 15.59 -9.32
N GLU A 98 -4.23 16.60 -9.48
CA GLU A 98 -2.94 16.47 -10.13
C GLU A 98 -1.83 16.37 -9.08
N LEU A 99 -0.99 15.32 -9.16
CA LEU A 99 0.18 15.14 -8.33
C LEU A 99 1.40 14.88 -9.23
N PHE A 100 2.46 15.66 -9.04
CA PHE A 100 3.71 15.54 -9.81
C PHE A 100 3.49 15.55 -11.33
N GLY A 101 2.57 16.39 -11.82
CA GLY A 101 2.22 16.50 -13.23
C GLY A 101 1.45 15.30 -13.80
N GLN A 102 0.84 14.48 -12.95
CA GLN A 102 -0.02 13.35 -13.35
C GLN A 102 -1.42 13.50 -12.76
N PRO A 103 -2.47 13.29 -13.57
CA PRO A 103 -3.86 13.35 -13.10
C PRO A 103 -4.26 12.04 -12.41
N TYR A 104 -4.98 12.17 -11.29
CA TYR A 104 -5.56 11.05 -10.54
C TYR A 104 -7.03 11.34 -10.23
N SER A 105 -7.85 10.30 -10.12
CA SER A 105 -9.29 10.44 -9.89
C SER A 105 -9.66 10.75 -8.44
N ALA A 106 -8.73 10.64 -7.50
CA ALA A 106 -8.96 10.93 -6.08
C ALA A 106 -7.64 11.23 -5.34
N PRO A 107 -7.66 12.04 -4.27
CA PRO A 107 -6.49 12.38 -3.46
C PRO A 107 -6.12 11.26 -2.47
N ILE A 108 -6.21 10.03 -2.91
CA ILE A 108 -5.84 8.82 -2.14
C ILE A 108 -5.02 7.89 -3.03
N GLY A 109 -4.17 7.08 -2.42
CA GLY A 109 -3.36 6.10 -3.14
C GLY A 109 -3.11 4.85 -2.30
N ILE A 110 -2.62 3.81 -2.94
CA ILE A 110 -2.18 2.59 -2.25
C ILE A 110 -0.74 2.80 -1.81
N ALA A 111 -0.53 2.84 -0.50
CA ALA A 111 0.78 3.03 0.12
C ALA A 111 1.72 1.84 -0.14
N PRO A 112 3.04 2.04 -0.07
CA PRO A 112 4.01 0.97 -0.19
C PRO A 112 3.91 0.01 0.99
N ILE A 113 3.82 -1.27 0.69
CA ILE A 113 3.77 -2.36 1.68
C ILE A 113 4.97 -3.26 1.46
N GLY A 114 5.75 -3.52 2.51
CA GLY A 114 6.85 -4.47 2.45
C GLY A 114 6.33 -5.90 2.41
N GLY A 115 6.63 -6.65 1.34
CA GLY A 115 6.28 -8.06 1.21
C GLY A 115 4.78 -8.40 1.30
N PRO A 116 3.88 -7.69 0.61
CA PRO A 116 2.45 -7.97 0.68
C PRO A 116 2.11 -9.38 0.18
N GLY A 117 2.95 -9.96 -0.67
CA GLY A 117 2.87 -11.37 -1.09
C GLY A 117 2.94 -12.37 0.07
N THR A 118 3.59 -12.01 1.19
CA THR A 118 3.58 -12.84 2.42
C THR A 118 2.18 -12.88 3.03
N GLY A 119 1.45 -11.77 2.98
CA GLY A 119 0.07 -11.70 3.40
C GLY A 119 -0.85 -12.51 2.49
N PHE A 120 -0.74 -12.25 1.18
CA PHE A 120 -1.48 -13.01 0.16
C PHE A 120 -0.64 -13.11 -1.12
N PRO A 121 -0.20 -14.31 -1.55
CA PRO A 121 0.59 -14.47 -2.76
C PRO A 121 -0.07 -13.81 -3.97
N GLY A 122 0.67 -12.95 -4.69
CA GLY A 122 0.15 -12.18 -5.82
C GLY A 122 -0.57 -10.88 -5.45
N ALA A 123 -0.53 -10.44 -4.20
CA ALA A 123 -1.20 -9.21 -3.74
C ALA A 123 -0.80 -7.97 -4.54
N GLU A 124 0.48 -7.85 -4.91
CA GLU A 124 1.00 -6.72 -5.70
C GLU A 124 0.27 -6.58 -7.04
N THR A 125 0.02 -7.69 -7.70
CA THR A 125 -0.73 -7.72 -8.98
C THR A 125 -2.17 -7.24 -8.80
N TYR A 126 -2.83 -7.62 -7.71
CA TYR A 126 -4.18 -7.15 -7.41
C TYR A 126 -4.20 -5.65 -7.10
N PHE A 127 -3.24 -5.16 -6.32
CA PHE A 127 -3.12 -3.73 -6.02
C PHE A 127 -2.86 -2.91 -7.28
N ALA A 128 -1.91 -3.33 -8.12
CA ALA A 128 -1.59 -2.65 -9.36
C ALA A 128 -2.81 -2.55 -10.29
N ARG A 129 -3.54 -3.67 -10.50
CA ARG A 129 -4.76 -3.69 -11.32
C ARG A 129 -5.86 -2.81 -10.76
N ALA A 130 -6.10 -2.86 -9.45
CA ALA A 130 -7.12 -2.07 -8.80
C ALA A 130 -6.82 -0.57 -8.89
N ALA A 131 -5.57 -0.17 -8.63
CA ALA A 131 -5.13 1.21 -8.73
C ALA A 131 -5.22 1.76 -10.15
N GLN A 132 -4.79 0.97 -11.15
CA GLN A 132 -4.90 1.33 -12.56
C GLN A 132 -6.36 1.53 -12.97
N ALA A 133 -7.25 0.61 -12.57
CA ALA A 133 -8.67 0.70 -12.87
C ALA A 133 -9.34 1.90 -12.19
N ALA A 134 -8.91 2.23 -10.97
CA ALA A 134 -9.41 3.37 -10.21
C ALA A 134 -8.69 4.69 -10.53
N LYS A 135 -7.63 4.67 -11.33
CA LYS A 135 -6.76 5.84 -11.63
C LYS A 135 -6.27 6.55 -10.38
N ILE A 136 -5.82 5.80 -9.39
CA ILE A 136 -5.22 6.32 -8.16
C ILE A 136 -3.76 5.86 -8.05
N PRO A 137 -2.86 6.60 -7.37
CA PRO A 137 -1.47 6.19 -7.20
C PRO A 137 -1.34 4.80 -6.56
N TYR A 138 -0.45 3.97 -7.08
CA TYR A 138 0.02 2.75 -6.44
C TYR A 138 1.52 2.81 -6.23
N THR A 139 1.97 2.77 -5.00
CA THR A 139 3.40 2.72 -4.69
C THR A 139 3.83 1.28 -4.48
N LEU A 140 4.61 0.76 -5.43
CA LEU A 140 5.25 -0.55 -5.29
C LEU A 140 6.37 -0.45 -4.25
N GLY A 141 6.31 -1.26 -3.20
CA GLY A 141 7.42 -1.42 -2.28
C GLY A 141 8.57 -2.18 -2.95
N MET A 142 9.81 -1.78 -2.72
CA MET A 142 10.97 -2.49 -3.28
C MET A 142 11.07 -3.96 -2.81
N LEU A 143 10.51 -4.29 -1.65
CA LEU A 143 10.39 -5.66 -1.13
C LEU A 143 9.14 -6.35 -1.69
N SER A 144 8.99 -6.35 -3.01
CA SER A 144 7.84 -6.93 -3.71
C SER A 144 8.17 -8.27 -4.35
N ALA A 145 7.12 -9.08 -4.57
CA ALA A 145 7.21 -10.37 -5.24
C ALA A 145 7.06 -10.28 -6.77
N ILE A 146 6.82 -9.07 -7.31
CA ILE A 146 6.85 -8.78 -8.75
C ILE A 146 7.93 -7.74 -9.05
N THR A 147 8.45 -7.75 -10.27
CA THR A 147 9.47 -6.77 -10.67
C THR A 147 8.84 -5.40 -10.93
N ILE A 148 9.69 -4.35 -10.93
CA ILE A 148 9.28 -2.99 -11.28
C ILE A 148 8.66 -2.99 -12.68
N GLU A 149 9.29 -3.70 -13.62
CA GLU A 149 8.86 -3.79 -15.01
C GLU A 149 7.50 -4.49 -15.16
N GLN A 150 7.28 -5.58 -14.41
CA GLN A 150 5.98 -6.26 -14.37
C GLN A 150 4.88 -5.37 -13.80
N ALA A 151 5.16 -4.64 -12.71
CA ALA A 151 4.22 -3.71 -12.13
C ALA A 151 3.88 -2.56 -13.09
N ALA A 152 4.88 -2.02 -13.81
CA ALA A 152 4.70 -0.97 -14.80
C ALA A 152 3.84 -1.43 -16.00
N GLN A 153 3.97 -2.69 -16.43
CA GLN A 153 3.10 -3.26 -17.46
C GLN A 153 1.64 -3.36 -17.02
N ILE A 154 1.40 -3.62 -15.72
CA ILE A 154 0.05 -3.75 -15.16
C ILE A 154 -0.58 -2.39 -14.87
N ALA A 155 0.19 -1.44 -14.39
CA ALA A 155 -0.26 -0.13 -13.93
C ALA A 155 0.59 1.02 -14.50
N PRO A 156 0.65 1.17 -15.83
CA PRO A 156 1.56 2.12 -16.48
C PRO A 156 1.28 3.58 -16.12
N ASP A 157 0.04 3.94 -15.82
CA ASP A 157 -0.37 5.33 -15.62
C ASP A 157 -0.23 5.80 -14.17
N VAL A 158 -0.19 4.86 -13.21
CA VAL A 158 -0.36 5.17 -11.78
C VAL A 158 0.73 4.62 -10.87
N LEU A 159 1.75 3.96 -11.45
CA LEU A 159 2.79 3.31 -10.67
C LEU A 159 3.81 4.32 -10.12
N TRP A 160 4.03 4.25 -8.81
CA TRP A 160 5.12 4.87 -8.09
C TRP A 160 6.04 3.78 -7.52
N LEU A 161 7.29 4.11 -7.20
CA LEU A 161 8.24 3.18 -6.58
C LEU A 161 8.71 3.71 -5.22
N GLN A 162 8.66 2.86 -4.19
CA GLN A 162 9.28 3.16 -2.91
C GLN A 162 10.65 2.52 -2.82
N LEU A 163 11.63 3.29 -2.35
CA LEU A 163 13.01 2.88 -2.14
C LEU A 163 13.46 3.15 -0.71
N TYR A 164 14.35 2.28 -0.21
CA TYR A 164 15.22 2.58 0.91
C TYR A 164 16.57 3.11 0.41
N ARG A 165 17.27 3.82 1.28
CA ARG A 165 18.64 4.24 0.99
C ARG A 165 19.59 3.04 1.10
N PHE A 166 20.25 2.69 0.00
CA PHE A 166 21.35 1.73 -0.05
C PHE A 166 22.67 2.50 -0.09
N ALA A 167 23.27 2.74 1.07
CA ALA A 167 24.47 3.58 1.18
C ALA A 167 25.75 2.87 0.76
N ARG A 168 25.77 1.53 0.72
CA ARG A 168 26.95 0.74 0.37
C ARG A 168 27.22 0.77 -1.12
N ASN A 169 28.48 0.50 -1.51
CA ASN A 169 28.95 0.46 -2.91
C ASN A 169 28.56 1.72 -3.68
N GLU A 170 28.78 2.91 -3.08
CA GLU A 170 28.50 4.19 -3.73
C GLU A 170 27.04 4.31 -4.24
N HIS A 171 26.10 3.74 -3.50
CA HIS A 171 24.67 3.71 -3.83
C HIS A 171 24.32 2.95 -5.13
N LYS A 172 25.21 2.14 -5.69
CA LYS A 172 25.00 1.46 -6.99
C LYS A 172 23.66 0.74 -7.11
N ILE A 173 23.25 0.02 -6.05
CA ILE A 173 21.96 -0.71 -6.04
C ILE A 173 20.78 0.25 -6.15
N GLY A 174 20.79 1.31 -5.32
CA GLY A 174 19.73 2.31 -5.36
C GLY A 174 19.64 3.01 -6.70
N LEU A 175 20.79 3.41 -7.26
CA LEU A 175 20.87 4.07 -8.56
C LEU A 175 20.40 3.16 -9.71
N ASP A 176 20.74 1.86 -9.67
CA ASP A 176 20.26 0.91 -10.69
C ASP A 176 18.75 0.69 -10.59
N LEU A 177 18.19 0.59 -9.38
CA LEU A 177 16.74 0.51 -9.18
C LEU A 177 16.02 1.77 -9.69
N VAL A 178 16.58 2.96 -9.47
CA VAL A 178 16.07 4.23 -10.01
C VAL A 178 16.10 4.22 -11.53
N ARG A 179 17.22 3.80 -12.13
CA ARG A 179 17.36 3.69 -13.58
C ARG A 179 16.30 2.73 -14.15
N ARG A 180 16.17 1.52 -13.60
CA ARG A 180 15.15 0.54 -14.01
C ARG A 180 13.73 1.08 -13.90
N ALA A 181 13.45 1.82 -12.83
CA ALA A 181 12.15 2.48 -12.67
C ALA A 181 11.88 3.51 -13.76
N GLY A 182 12.88 4.36 -14.06
CA GLY A 182 12.80 5.34 -15.15
C GLY A 182 12.61 4.68 -16.52
N ASP A 183 13.38 3.63 -16.82
CA ASP A 183 13.27 2.84 -18.07
C ASP A 183 11.88 2.18 -18.20
N ALA A 184 11.27 1.79 -17.08
CA ALA A 184 9.91 1.24 -17.01
C ALA A 184 8.79 2.31 -17.04
N GLY A 185 9.12 3.61 -17.07
CA GLY A 185 8.16 4.70 -17.14
C GLY A 185 7.63 5.20 -15.80
N VAL A 186 8.20 4.75 -14.68
CA VAL A 186 7.85 5.25 -13.34
C VAL A 186 8.36 6.69 -13.18
N LYS A 187 7.47 7.62 -12.82
CA LYS A 187 7.79 9.04 -12.72
C LYS A 187 7.98 9.54 -11.30
N VAL A 188 7.51 8.78 -10.30
CA VAL A 188 7.53 9.20 -8.91
C VAL A 188 8.29 8.18 -8.06
N LEU A 189 9.26 8.67 -7.31
CA LEU A 189 10.00 7.89 -6.32
C LEU A 189 9.64 8.36 -4.92
N MET A 190 9.30 7.42 -4.05
CA MET A 190 9.07 7.64 -2.63
C MET A 190 10.27 7.13 -1.85
N LEU A 191 11.13 8.03 -1.40
CA LEU A 191 12.27 7.65 -0.59
C LEU A 191 11.86 7.52 0.88
N THR A 192 12.07 6.35 1.48
CA THR A 192 11.86 6.15 2.91
C THR A 192 13.02 6.77 3.70
N CYS A 193 12.71 7.84 4.39
CA CYS A 193 13.60 8.51 5.32
C CYS A 193 13.30 7.96 6.71
N ASP A 194 13.98 7.12 7.09
CA ASP A 194 14.30 6.21 8.14
C ASP A 194 13.53 6.08 9.45
N THR A 195 13.40 4.82 9.82
CA THR A 195 13.22 4.33 11.17
C THR A 195 14.60 4.08 11.81
N PRO A 196 15.05 4.88 12.80
CA PRO A 196 16.38 4.74 13.40
C PRO A 196 16.58 3.41 14.15
N VAL A 197 15.47 2.76 14.56
CA VAL A 197 15.49 1.49 15.29
C VAL A 197 14.33 0.60 14.81
N ARG A 198 14.61 -0.68 14.61
CA ARG A 198 13.53 -1.67 14.38
C ARG A 198 12.63 -1.77 15.60
N THR A 199 11.37 -1.53 15.44
CA THR A 199 10.36 -1.71 16.49
C THR A 199 9.99 -3.19 16.62
N THR A 200 9.73 -3.61 17.86
CA THR A 200 9.22 -4.96 18.12
C THR A 200 7.77 -5.08 17.66
N ARG A 201 7.47 -6.16 16.94
CA ARG A 201 6.12 -6.54 16.50
C ARG A 201 5.74 -7.88 17.14
N PRO A 202 5.19 -7.87 18.36
CA PRO A 202 4.99 -9.08 19.16
C PRO A 202 4.05 -10.10 18.50
N ARG A 203 3.02 -9.64 17.79
CA ARG A 203 2.07 -10.52 17.10
C ARG A 203 2.74 -11.26 15.95
N GLU A 204 3.56 -10.56 15.17
CA GLU A 204 4.37 -11.15 14.10
C GLU A 204 5.33 -12.21 14.66
N THR A 205 6.05 -11.88 15.72
CA THR A 205 6.96 -12.82 16.39
C THR A 205 6.23 -14.06 16.92
N LYS A 206 5.08 -13.89 17.58
CA LYS A 206 4.27 -15.00 18.10
C LYS A 206 3.70 -15.88 16.99
N SER A 207 3.42 -15.32 15.81
CA SER A 207 2.92 -16.07 14.66
C SER A 207 3.93 -17.07 14.10
N GLY A 208 5.22 -16.87 14.43
CA GLY A 208 6.31 -17.76 13.99
C GLY A 208 6.96 -17.33 12.68
N ILE A 209 6.63 -16.14 12.18
CA ILE A 209 7.38 -15.55 11.06
C ILE A 209 8.80 -15.25 11.53
N VAL A 210 9.77 -15.70 10.75
CA VAL A 210 11.19 -15.40 10.91
C VAL A 210 11.66 -14.60 9.70
N ASN A 211 12.55 -13.67 9.92
CA ASN A 211 13.18 -12.90 8.86
C ASN A 211 14.64 -13.37 8.68
N PRO A 212 15.09 -13.80 7.48
CA PRO A 212 14.33 -13.88 6.23
C PRO A 212 13.20 -14.95 6.30
N PHE A 213 12.14 -14.74 5.53
CA PHE A 213 10.98 -15.62 5.54
C PHE A 213 11.35 -17.06 5.20
N LYS A 214 11.11 -17.97 6.14
CA LYS A 214 11.32 -19.42 5.97
C LYS A 214 10.02 -20.16 6.27
N LEU A 215 9.61 -21.00 5.36
CA LEU A 215 8.41 -21.81 5.53
C LEU A 215 8.72 -23.02 6.46
N THR A 216 8.65 -22.78 7.76
CA THR A 216 8.81 -23.82 8.79
C THR A 216 7.65 -24.83 8.74
N ASN A 217 7.79 -25.99 9.37
CA ASN A 217 6.71 -26.99 9.43
C ASN A 217 5.44 -26.43 10.09
N ARG A 218 5.58 -25.58 11.11
CA ARG A 218 4.47 -24.87 11.75
C ARG A 218 3.73 -23.98 10.74
N LEU A 219 4.48 -23.16 9.97
CA LEU A 219 3.89 -22.27 8.97
C LEU A 219 3.27 -23.05 7.80
N ARG A 220 3.83 -24.24 7.44
CA ARG A 220 3.21 -25.13 6.44
C ARG A 220 1.85 -25.64 6.90
N MET A 221 1.75 -26.08 8.15
CA MET A 221 0.49 -26.54 8.73
C MET A 221 -0.54 -25.41 8.79
N ASP A 222 -0.12 -24.20 9.19
CA ASP A 222 -0.98 -23.02 9.22
C ASP A 222 -1.42 -22.63 7.80
N ALA A 223 -0.52 -22.67 6.81
CA ALA A 223 -0.85 -22.41 5.40
C ALA A 223 -1.88 -23.40 4.84
N LEU A 224 -1.81 -24.68 5.21
CA LEU A 224 -2.78 -25.69 4.79
C LEU A 224 -4.18 -25.45 5.38
N SER A 225 -4.29 -24.74 6.51
CA SER A 225 -5.59 -24.36 7.09
C SER A 225 -6.36 -23.34 6.24
N SER A 226 -5.68 -22.68 5.30
CA SER A 226 -6.26 -21.65 4.41
C SER A 226 -6.17 -22.06 2.94
N LEU A 227 -7.17 -22.79 2.46
CA LEU A 227 -7.24 -23.21 1.06
C LEU A 227 -7.07 -22.04 0.04
N PRO A 228 -7.73 -20.85 0.23
CA PRO A 228 -7.55 -19.76 -0.73
C PRO A 228 -6.12 -19.22 -0.80
N TRP A 229 -5.44 -19.14 0.35
CA TRP A 229 -4.05 -18.72 0.41
C TRP A 229 -3.12 -19.75 -0.21
N PHE A 230 -3.34 -21.03 0.11
CA PHE A 230 -2.55 -22.14 -0.42
C PHE A 230 -2.68 -22.24 -1.95
N LEU A 231 -3.90 -22.16 -2.50
CA LEU A 231 -4.11 -22.15 -3.95
C LEU A 231 -3.44 -20.93 -4.62
N SER A 232 -3.46 -19.79 -3.95
CA SER A 232 -2.76 -18.60 -4.46
C SER A 232 -1.24 -18.78 -4.42
N LEU A 233 -0.72 -19.45 -3.40
CA LEU A 233 0.71 -19.80 -3.32
C LEU A 233 1.12 -20.75 -4.46
N MET A 234 0.32 -21.75 -4.74
CA MET A 234 0.57 -22.69 -5.85
C MET A 234 0.59 -21.99 -7.20
N ARG A 235 -0.27 -20.99 -7.38
CA ARG A 235 -0.37 -20.23 -8.63
C ARG A 235 0.74 -19.19 -8.80
N ASN A 236 1.09 -18.48 -7.75
CA ASN A 236 2.01 -17.33 -7.81
C ASN A 236 3.42 -17.67 -7.31
N GLY A 237 3.62 -18.86 -6.73
CA GLY A 237 4.88 -19.27 -6.12
C GLY A 237 5.13 -18.65 -4.74
N ILE A 238 6.26 -19.03 -4.14
CA ILE A 238 6.69 -18.48 -2.84
C ILE A 238 7.11 -17.02 -3.03
N PRO A 239 6.57 -16.08 -2.25
CA PRO A 239 6.94 -14.67 -2.32
C PRO A 239 8.45 -14.49 -2.07
N ARG A 240 9.12 -13.83 -2.99
CA ARG A 240 10.55 -13.49 -2.92
C ARG A 240 10.72 -12.05 -3.28
N PHE A 241 11.74 -11.38 -2.75
CA PHE A 241 12.06 -9.98 -3.07
C PHE A 241 12.81 -9.91 -4.41
N VAL A 242 12.05 -10.05 -5.50
CA VAL A 242 12.61 -10.23 -6.85
C VAL A 242 13.42 -9.05 -7.35
N ASN A 243 13.12 -7.84 -6.89
CA ASN A 243 13.87 -6.63 -7.28
C ASN A 243 15.26 -6.56 -6.63
N LEU A 244 15.45 -7.19 -5.47
CA LEU A 244 16.74 -7.23 -4.76
C LEU A 244 17.56 -8.46 -5.08
N ARG A 245 16.93 -9.52 -5.55
CA ARG A 245 17.59 -10.80 -5.81
C ARG A 245 18.86 -10.69 -6.66
N PRO A 246 18.89 -9.91 -7.77
CA PRO A 246 20.10 -9.79 -8.60
C PRO A 246 21.32 -9.27 -7.84
N TYR A 247 21.09 -8.51 -6.78
CA TYR A 247 22.15 -7.89 -5.97
C TYR A 247 22.56 -8.75 -4.77
N MET A 248 21.67 -9.63 -4.28
CA MET A 248 21.96 -10.54 -3.16
C MET A 248 23.01 -11.58 -3.52
N ASP A 249 23.01 -12.06 -4.75
CA ASP A 249 23.96 -13.07 -5.23
C ASP A 249 25.37 -12.51 -5.43
N THR A 250 25.51 -11.17 -5.57
CA THR A 250 26.77 -10.48 -5.84
C THR A 250 27.35 -9.72 -4.65
N ASP A 251 26.56 -9.47 -3.61
CA ASP A 251 26.98 -8.71 -2.43
C ASP A 251 26.50 -9.38 -1.14
N PRO A 252 27.42 -10.11 -0.43
CA PRO A 252 27.10 -10.77 0.84
C PRO A 252 26.56 -9.81 1.92
N SER A 253 26.84 -8.51 1.78
CA SER A 253 26.31 -7.48 2.70
C SER A 253 24.81 -7.25 2.55
N MET A 254 24.24 -7.55 1.39
CA MET A 254 22.79 -7.46 1.15
C MET A 254 22.02 -8.59 1.83
N GLU A 255 22.63 -9.76 1.97
CA GLU A 255 22.05 -10.86 2.77
C GLU A 255 21.92 -10.47 4.24
N ALA A 256 22.88 -9.69 4.76
CA ALA A 256 22.82 -9.13 6.11
C ALA A 256 21.81 -7.98 6.25
N ALA A 257 21.55 -7.21 5.20
CA ALA A 257 20.54 -6.15 5.21
C ALA A 257 19.10 -6.67 5.09
N ALA A 258 18.95 -7.88 4.55
CA ALA A 258 17.66 -8.60 4.49
C ALA A 258 17.35 -9.40 5.76
N LYS A 259 18.34 -9.56 6.65
CA LYS A 259 18.20 -10.15 8.01
C LYS A 259 17.87 -9.07 9.03
#